data_d770f365cdeee34d8a7358b505f899ec
#
_entry.id   d770f365cdeee34d8a7358b505f899ec
#
_cell.length_a   1.000
_cell.length_b   1.000
_cell.length_c   1.000
_cell.angle_alpha   90.00
_cell.angle_beta   90.00
_cell.angle_gamma   90.00
#
_symmetry.space_group_name_H-M   'P 1'
#
loop_
_entity.id
_entity.type
_entity.pdbx_description
1 polymer ?
#
loop_
_entity_poly.entity_id
_entity_poly.type
_entity_poly.pdbx_seq_one_letter_code
_entity_poly.pdbx_strand_id
1 'polypeptide(L)' 'MFGTGGLLTVGEVASAIRVSNMTVYRLIKSGELPALRVGKNYRLRRSDVERFLDERSVRAKDG' A
#
# COMPACT_ATOMS: atom_id res chain seq x y z
N MET A 1 -14.01 5.87 -1.02
CA MET A 1 -13.92 5.56 0.41
C MET A 1 -13.29 4.20 0.62
N PHE A 2 -12.34 4.14 1.48
CA PHE A 2 -11.68 2.87 1.76
C PHE A 2 -12.48 2.03 2.73
N GLY A 3 -12.13 0.77 2.78
CA GLY A 3 -12.87 -0.16 3.57
C GLY A 3 -12.94 0.19 5.04
N THR A 4 -13.70 -0.58 5.76
CA THR A 4 -13.92 -0.38 7.17
C THR A 4 -12.63 -0.51 7.96
N GLY A 5 -12.51 0.26 9.02
CA GLY A 5 -11.37 0.16 9.91
C GLY A 5 -10.06 0.62 9.31
N GLY A 6 -10.11 1.23 8.16
CA GLY A 6 -8.90 1.74 7.54
C GLY A 6 -8.01 0.68 6.91
N LEU A 7 -8.50 -0.53 6.76
CA LEU A 7 -7.75 -1.60 6.10
C LEU A 7 -8.12 -1.66 4.63
N LEU A 8 -7.10 -1.85 3.80
CA LEU A 8 -7.26 -1.89 2.36
C LEU A 8 -6.83 -3.23 1.81
N THR A 9 -7.47 -3.64 0.72
CA THR A 9 -7.03 -4.83 0.00
C THR A 9 -5.86 -4.47 -0.89
N VAL A 10 -5.15 -5.50 -1.37
CA VAL A 10 -4.07 -5.30 -2.32
C VAL A 10 -4.59 -4.57 -3.57
N GLY A 11 -5.76 -4.98 -4.06
CA GLY A 11 -6.34 -4.34 -5.23
C GLY A 11 -6.64 -2.87 -5.02
N GLU A 12 -7.16 -2.54 -3.83
CA GLU A 12 -7.44 -1.15 -3.52
C GLU A 12 -6.17 -0.31 -3.46
N VAL A 13 -5.13 -0.87 -2.85
CA VAL A 13 -3.85 -0.17 -2.79
C VAL A 13 -3.26 0.01 -4.17
N ALA A 14 -3.28 -1.05 -4.97
CA ALA A 14 -2.75 -0.99 -6.33
C ALA A 14 -3.43 0.12 -7.13
N SER A 15 -4.74 0.21 -7.00
CA SER A 15 -5.51 1.23 -7.67
C SER A 15 -5.14 2.63 -7.16
N ALA A 16 -5.00 2.76 -5.86
CA ALA A 16 -4.73 4.05 -5.24
C ALA A 16 -3.37 4.60 -5.62
N ILE A 17 -2.36 3.74 -5.69
CA ILE A 17 -1.01 4.19 -6.02
C ILE A 17 -0.67 3.95 -7.49
N ARG A 18 -1.64 3.45 -8.25
CA ARG A 18 -1.57 3.33 -9.71
C ARG A 18 -0.48 2.38 -10.18
N VAL A 19 -0.46 1.22 -9.57
CA VAL A 19 0.45 0.16 -9.97
C VAL A 19 -0.33 -1.14 -10.08
N SER A 20 0.34 -2.19 -10.55
CA SER A 20 -0.30 -3.50 -10.63
C SER A 20 -0.32 -4.17 -9.25
N ASN A 21 -1.19 -5.16 -9.10
CA ASN A 21 -1.23 -5.94 -7.86
C ASN A 21 0.11 -6.60 -7.60
N MET A 22 0.76 -7.05 -8.66
CA MET A 22 2.06 -7.68 -8.54
C MET A 22 3.08 -6.74 -7.89
N THR A 23 3.04 -5.49 -8.27
CA THR A 23 3.94 -4.50 -7.70
C THR A 23 3.67 -4.33 -6.21
N VAL A 24 2.39 -4.31 -5.81
CA VAL A 24 2.05 -4.20 -4.39
C VAL A 24 2.61 -5.41 -3.62
N TYR A 25 2.46 -6.61 -4.17
CA TYR A 25 3.00 -7.80 -3.53
C TYR A 25 4.52 -7.70 -3.37
N ARG A 26 5.19 -7.17 -4.35
CA ARG A 26 6.64 -6.98 -4.26
C ARG A 26 7.01 -6.01 -3.16
N LEU A 27 6.28 -4.93 -3.05
CA LEU A 27 6.52 -3.94 -2.00
C LEU A 27 6.31 -4.52 -0.63
N ILE A 28 5.30 -5.38 -0.49
CA ILE A 28 5.04 -6.06 0.76
C ILE A 28 6.20 -7.00 1.10
N LYS A 29 6.65 -7.77 0.14
CA LYS A 29 7.72 -8.73 0.35
C LYS A 29 9.05 -8.07 0.66
N SER A 30 9.31 -6.92 0.05
CA SER A 30 10.55 -6.20 0.29
C SER A 30 10.56 -5.47 1.63
N GLY A 31 9.40 -5.36 2.26
CA GLY A 31 9.30 -4.65 3.52
C GLY A 31 9.06 -3.16 3.38
N GLU A 32 8.96 -2.67 2.15
CA GLU A 32 8.72 -1.25 1.94
C GLU A 32 7.30 -0.85 2.30
N LEU A 33 6.37 -1.80 2.22
CA LEU A 33 4.98 -1.54 2.50
C LEU A 33 4.48 -2.55 3.53
N PRO A 34 4.27 -2.14 4.76
CA PRO A 34 3.80 -3.07 5.80
C PRO A 34 2.41 -3.61 5.47
N ALA A 35 2.20 -4.86 5.80
CA ALA A 35 0.91 -5.50 5.54
C ALA A 35 0.59 -6.50 6.62
N LEU A 36 -0.70 -6.76 6.79
CA LEU A 36 -1.21 -7.76 7.71
C LEU A 36 -1.67 -8.96 6.91
N ARG A 37 -1.45 -10.14 7.44
CA ARG A 37 -1.94 -11.35 6.83
C ARG A 37 -3.27 -11.72 7.46
N VAL A 38 -4.32 -11.72 6.66
CA VAL A 38 -5.65 -12.08 7.14
C VAL A 38 -6.12 -13.26 6.32
N GLY A 39 -6.06 -14.44 6.92
CA GLY A 39 -6.34 -15.65 6.18
C GLY A 39 -5.34 -15.86 5.07
N LYS A 40 -5.83 -15.93 3.85
CA LYS A 40 -4.96 -16.10 2.69
C LYS A 40 -4.64 -14.79 1.99
N ASN A 41 -5.20 -13.71 2.52
CA ASN A 41 -5.07 -12.41 1.86
C ASN A 41 -4.25 -11.47 2.69
N TYR A 42 -3.74 -10.44 2.03
CA TYR A 42 -3.08 -9.35 2.72
C TYR A 42 -4.04 -8.19 2.88
N ARG A 43 -3.85 -7.46 3.96
CA ARG A 43 -4.55 -6.20 4.19
C ARG A 43 -3.52 -5.17 4.57
N LEU A 44 -3.70 -3.96 4.11
CA LEU A 44 -2.76 -2.89 4.39
C LEU A 44 -3.46 -1.79 5.14
N ARG A 45 -2.75 -1.16 6.07
CA ARG A 45 -3.33 -0.05 6.81
C ARG A 45 -3.27 1.19 5.94
N ARG A 46 -4.35 1.93 5.98
CA ARG A 46 -4.41 3.17 5.24
C ARG A 46 -3.27 4.11 5.60
N SER A 47 -2.97 4.20 6.90
CA SER A 47 -1.89 5.08 7.36
C SER A 47 -0.54 4.67 6.80
N ASP A 48 -0.30 3.37 6.66
CA ASP A 48 0.95 2.89 6.09
C ASP A 48 1.05 3.24 4.61
N VAL A 49 -0.05 3.12 3.90
CA VAL A 49 -0.08 3.47 2.48
C VAL A 49 0.13 4.98 2.30
N GLU A 50 -0.51 5.76 3.14
CA GLU A 50 -0.35 7.21 3.07
C GLU A 50 1.09 7.63 3.35
N ARG A 51 1.70 7.00 4.32
CA ARG A 51 3.10 7.27 4.63
C ARG A 51 4.00 6.91 3.47
N PHE A 52 3.75 5.77 2.85
CA PHE A 52 4.50 5.34 1.70
C PHE A 52 4.42 6.37 0.57
N LEU A 53 3.22 6.86 0.30
CA LEU A 53 3.02 7.87 -0.73
C LEU A 53 3.67 9.19 -0.38
N ASP A 54 3.58 9.57 0.87
CA ASP A 54 4.20 10.81 1.34
C ASP A 54 5.70 10.80 1.10
N GLU A 55 6.34 9.71 1.46
CA GLU A 55 7.78 9.61 1.28
C GLU A 55 8.18 9.68 -0.18
N ARG A 56 7.39 9.02 -1.03
CA ARG A 56 7.66 9.04 -2.46
C ARG A 56 7.38 10.42 -3.06
N SER A 57 6.34 11.06 -2.59
CA SER A 57 5.96 12.36 -3.06
C SER A 57 7.03 13.38 -2.77
N VAL A 58 7.59 13.32 -1.57
CA VAL A 58 8.66 14.22 -1.19
C VAL A 58 9.87 14.01 -2.08
N ARG A 59 10.21 12.77 -2.35
CA ARG A 59 11.34 12.45 -3.22
C ARG A 59 11.13 12.96 -4.63
N ALA A 60 9.93 12.75 -5.14
CA ALA A 60 9.61 13.17 -6.49
C ALA A 60 9.72 14.66 -6.62
N LYS A 61 9.39 15.37 -5.56
CA LYS A 61 9.47 16.81 -5.55
C LYS A 61 10.88 17.31 -5.59
N ASP A 62 11.74 16.63 -4.89
CA ASP A 62 13.15 16.99 -4.83
C ASP A 62 13.89 16.63 -6.10
N GLY A 63 13.39 15.64 -6.79
CA GLY A 63 14.04 15.12 -7.98
C GLY A 63 13.81 15.96 -9.24
#